data_12449ef61bba7308a1055f78b281a5e2
#
_entry.id   12449ef61bba7308a1055f78b281a5e2
#
_cell.length_a   1.000
_cell.length_b   1.000
_cell.length_c   1.000
_cell.angle_alpha   90.00
_cell.angle_beta   90.00
_cell.angle_gamma   90.00
#
_symmetry.space_group_name_H-M   'P 1'
#
loop_
_entity.id
_entity.type
_entity.pdbx_description
1 polymer ?
#
loop_
_entity_poly.entity_id
_entity_poly.type
_entity_poly.pdbx_seq_one_letter_code
_entity_poly.pdbx_strand_id
1 'polypeptide(L)'
;IHYMYQGIEKVVREKGKNCKPIAMIPFAENTRNPEYQEKLFKIGVPILPPPVYAFKILRHLADFISYTSEGKTLELSAGAPVGKETFALSEHDSKMELADFGVDIPKEVIAKTVEEAAAFAESADCPLAMKVESADILHKSDVGGVKLNIRGKEAAVKAYEEIMNNVTGARPDAKINGILMVPMLKPGVEMIIGVNNDPQFGPMIMVGMGGVFVEVFKDVALYPAP
;
A
#
# COMPACT_ATOMS: atom_id res chain seq x y z
N ILE A 1 25.81 -28.08 -25.63
CA ILE A 1 25.64 -28.02 -24.14
C ILE A 1 26.67 -28.95 -23.47
N HIS A 2 26.83 -30.19 -23.90
CA HIS A 2 27.76 -31.15 -23.33
C HIS A 2 29.21 -30.62 -23.22
N TYR A 3 29.76 -30.13 -24.32
CA TYR A 3 31.15 -29.59 -24.34
C TYR A 3 31.29 -28.32 -23.48
N MET A 4 30.25 -27.50 -23.41
CA MET A 4 30.26 -26.33 -22.55
C MET A 4 30.27 -26.72 -21.06
N TYR A 5 29.48 -27.72 -20.68
CA TYR A 5 29.49 -28.25 -19.33
C TYR A 5 30.88 -28.76 -18.94
N GLN A 6 31.51 -29.61 -19.78
CA GLN A 6 32.86 -30.13 -19.55
C GLN A 6 33.90 -29.00 -19.39
N GLY A 7 33.78 -27.95 -20.21
CA GLY A 7 34.66 -26.78 -20.11
C GLY A 7 34.48 -26.03 -18.78
N ILE A 8 33.25 -25.81 -18.36
CA ILE A 8 32.96 -25.17 -17.08
C ILE A 8 33.45 -26.03 -15.91
N GLU A 9 33.14 -27.33 -15.91
CA GLU A 9 33.60 -28.26 -14.89
C GLU A 9 35.11 -28.26 -14.75
N LYS A 10 35.84 -28.30 -15.87
CA LYS A 10 37.30 -28.23 -15.88
C LYS A 10 37.83 -26.95 -15.23
N VAL A 11 37.29 -25.80 -15.61
CA VAL A 11 37.69 -24.50 -15.05
C VAL A 11 37.41 -24.43 -13.54
N VAL A 12 36.25 -24.89 -13.08
CA VAL A 12 35.92 -24.88 -11.66
C VAL A 12 36.85 -25.78 -10.86
N ARG A 13 37.18 -27.00 -11.36
CA ARG A 13 38.11 -27.92 -10.71
C ARG A 13 39.52 -27.38 -10.66
N GLU A 14 40.02 -26.82 -11.77
CA GLU A 14 41.40 -26.28 -11.87
C GLU A 14 41.60 -25.04 -11.01
N LYS A 15 40.62 -24.15 -10.92
CA LYS A 15 40.72 -22.92 -10.16
C LYS A 15 40.35 -23.08 -8.68
N GLY A 16 39.54 -24.07 -8.32
CA GLY A 16 39.11 -24.32 -6.95
C GLY A 16 38.55 -23.07 -6.28
N LYS A 17 39.03 -22.75 -5.07
CA LYS A 17 38.60 -21.57 -4.30
C LYS A 17 38.92 -20.20 -4.97
N ASN A 18 39.85 -20.20 -5.93
CA ASN A 18 40.21 -18.99 -6.69
C ASN A 18 39.37 -18.82 -7.96
N CYS A 19 38.36 -19.66 -8.17
CA CYS A 19 37.43 -19.49 -9.29
C CYS A 19 36.54 -18.28 -9.05
N LYS A 20 36.46 -17.37 -10.04
CA LYS A 20 35.44 -16.33 -10.00
C LYS A 20 34.06 -17.00 -10.08
N PRO A 21 33.03 -16.40 -9.47
CA PRO A 21 31.68 -16.88 -9.59
C PRO A 21 31.26 -17.04 -11.07
N ILE A 22 30.73 -18.20 -11.39
CA ILE A 22 30.23 -18.51 -12.74
C ILE A 22 28.73 -18.78 -12.60
N ALA A 23 27.93 -18.16 -13.44
CA ALA A 23 26.52 -18.45 -13.58
C ALA A 23 26.19 -18.68 -15.07
N MET A 24 25.28 -19.61 -15.35
CA MET A 24 24.84 -19.88 -16.72
C MET A 24 23.48 -19.23 -16.96
N ILE A 25 23.36 -18.51 -18.06
CA ILE A 25 22.12 -17.85 -18.49
C ILE A 25 21.70 -18.48 -19.82
N PRO A 26 20.66 -19.33 -19.87
CA PRO A 26 20.17 -19.91 -21.12
C PRO A 26 19.39 -18.86 -21.92
N PHE A 27 19.69 -18.73 -23.20
CA PHE A 27 18.97 -17.84 -24.13
C PHE A 27 17.69 -18.47 -24.70
N ALA A 28 17.55 -19.81 -24.61
CA ALA A 28 16.40 -20.53 -25.12
C ALA A 28 15.97 -21.65 -24.14
N GLU A 29 14.68 -21.89 -24.05
CA GLU A 29 14.13 -22.92 -23.13
C GLU A 29 14.60 -24.33 -23.44
N ASN A 30 14.79 -24.67 -24.71
CA ASN A 30 15.28 -25.97 -25.14
C ASN A 30 16.73 -26.26 -24.73
N THR A 31 17.46 -25.27 -24.19
CA THR A 31 18.80 -25.45 -23.62
C THR A 31 18.80 -25.91 -22.17
N ARG A 32 17.64 -26.00 -21.54
CA ARG A 32 17.48 -26.51 -20.17
C ARG A 32 17.41 -28.04 -20.18
N ASN A 33 18.52 -28.69 -19.88
CA ASN A 33 18.56 -30.12 -19.63
C ASN A 33 18.69 -30.35 -18.12
N PRO A 34 17.73 -31.06 -17.48
CA PRO A 34 17.74 -31.31 -16.03
C PRO A 34 19.02 -32.00 -15.52
N GLU A 35 19.56 -32.94 -16.29
CA GLU A 35 20.78 -33.64 -15.90
C GLU A 35 22.00 -32.70 -15.81
N TYR A 36 22.13 -31.77 -16.76
CA TYR A 36 23.19 -30.75 -16.72
C TYR A 36 22.95 -29.68 -15.67
N GLN A 37 21.70 -29.35 -15.40
CA GLN A 37 21.35 -28.42 -14.31
C GLN A 37 21.84 -28.97 -12.96
N GLU A 38 21.53 -30.22 -12.67
CA GLU A 38 21.96 -30.89 -11.43
C GLU A 38 23.50 -30.98 -11.31
N LYS A 39 24.16 -31.33 -12.39
CA LYS A 39 25.63 -31.43 -12.43
C LYS A 39 26.32 -30.07 -12.22
N LEU A 40 25.80 -29.01 -12.85
CA LEU A 40 26.31 -27.64 -12.68
C LEU A 40 26.06 -27.15 -11.25
N PHE A 41 24.89 -27.40 -10.71
CA PHE A 41 24.54 -27.00 -9.36
C PHE A 41 25.49 -27.66 -8.31
N LYS A 42 25.81 -28.95 -8.48
CA LYS A 42 26.72 -29.67 -7.60
C LYS A 42 28.15 -29.09 -7.57
N ILE A 43 28.57 -28.42 -8.63
CA ILE A 43 29.88 -27.74 -8.69
C ILE A 43 29.77 -26.21 -8.41
N GLY A 44 28.63 -25.76 -7.88
CA GLY A 44 28.43 -24.36 -7.49
C GLY A 44 28.14 -23.39 -8.65
N VAL A 45 27.72 -23.90 -9.80
CA VAL A 45 27.35 -23.07 -10.97
C VAL A 45 25.84 -23.03 -11.14
N PRO A 46 25.16 -21.96 -10.69
CA PRO A 46 23.73 -21.83 -10.84
C PRO A 46 23.33 -21.57 -12.30
N ILE A 47 22.16 -22.10 -12.68
CA ILE A 47 21.50 -21.74 -13.94
C ILE A 47 20.41 -20.72 -13.63
N LEU A 48 20.60 -19.52 -14.12
CA LEU A 48 19.66 -18.41 -13.93
C LEU A 48 18.51 -18.48 -14.96
N PRO A 49 17.39 -17.79 -14.71
CA PRO A 49 16.32 -17.66 -15.68
C PRO A 49 16.75 -16.89 -16.95
N PRO A 50 15.88 -16.72 -17.97
CA PRO A 50 16.20 -15.97 -19.17
C PRO A 50 16.79 -14.58 -18.89
N PRO A 51 17.58 -14.00 -19.82
CA PRO A 51 18.46 -12.86 -19.57
C PRO A 51 17.81 -11.66 -18.86
N VAL A 52 16.56 -11.32 -19.21
CA VAL A 52 15.83 -10.21 -18.59
C VAL A 52 15.73 -10.34 -17.08
N TYR A 53 15.45 -11.56 -16.60
CA TYR A 53 15.34 -11.84 -15.16
C TYR A 53 16.71 -12.10 -14.54
N ALA A 54 17.61 -12.78 -15.26
CA ALA A 54 18.95 -13.09 -14.78
C ALA A 54 19.72 -11.81 -14.40
N PHE A 55 19.69 -10.78 -15.25
CA PHE A 55 20.37 -9.52 -14.96
C PHE A 55 19.75 -8.77 -13.79
N LYS A 56 18.43 -8.83 -13.62
CA LYS A 56 17.78 -8.27 -12.43
C LYS A 56 18.23 -8.98 -11.15
N ILE A 57 18.28 -10.31 -11.16
CA ILE A 57 18.75 -11.11 -10.02
C ILE A 57 20.21 -10.76 -9.68
N LEU A 58 21.09 -10.70 -10.68
CA LEU A 58 22.49 -10.35 -10.47
C LEU A 58 22.66 -8.93 -9.93
N ARG A 59 21.83 -7.99 -10.40
CA ARG A 59 21.82 -6.62 -9.89
C ARG A 59 21.40 -6.60 -8.41
N HIS A 60 20.28 -7.25 -8.06
CA HIS A 60 19.84 -7.29 -6.68
C HIS A 60 20.84 -7.99 -5.76
N LEU A 61 21.51 -9.06 -6.24
CA LEU A 61 22.57 -9.71 -5.48
C LEU A 61 23.76 -8.78 -5.25
N ALA A 62 24.17 -8.03 -6.26
CA ALA A 62 25.27 -7.06 -6.13
C ALA A 62 24.90 -5.94 -5.13
N ASP A 63 23.69 -5.41 -5.23
CA ASP A 63 23.18 -4.38 -4.33
C ASP A 63 23.10 -4.91 -2.88
N PHE A 64 22.66 -6.17 -2.68
CA PHE A 64 22.62 -6.83 -1.37
C PHE A 64 24.04 -7.01 -0.79
N ILE A 65 25.00 -7.47 -1.60
CA ILE A 65 26.38 -7.65 -1.14
C ILE A 65 27.00 -6.29 -0.76
N SER A 66 26.77 -5.24 -1.55
CA SER A 66 27.24 -3.89 -1.24
C SER A 66 26.64 -3.40 0.07
N TYR A 67 25.32 -3.57 0.24
CA TYR A 67 24.62 -3.19 1.47
C TYR A 67 25.18 -3.92 2.70
N THR A 68 25.37 -5.24 2.62
CA THR A 68 25.91 -6.04 3.75
C THR A 68 27.38 -5.73 4.04
N SER A 69 28.18 -5.39 3.02
CA SER A 69 29.61 -5.05 3.18
C SER A 69 29.83 -3.68 3.81
N GLU A 70 28.88 -2.75 3.67
CA GLU A 70 28.95 -1.43 4.28
C GLU A 70 28.68 -1.44 5.80
N GLY A 71 28.40 -2.60 6.39
CA GLY A 71 28.14 -2.75 7.83
C GLY A 71 26.90 -1.99 8.32
N LYS A 72 26.01 -1.60 7.40
CA LYS A 72 24.70 -1.04 7.75
C LYS A 72 23.85 -2.12 8.37
N THR A 73 23.98 -2.33 9.66
CA THR A 73 22.95 -2.98 10.45
C THR A 73 21.74 -2.05 10.42
N LEU A 74 20.65 -2.49 9.80
CA LEU A 74 19.34 -1.90 10.09
C LEU A 74 19.13 -2.12 11.60
N GLU A 75 19.30 -1.08 12.39
CA GLU A 75 18.68 -1.06 13.70
C GLU A 75 17.17 -1.03 13.42
N LEU A 76 16.59 -2.21 13.26
CA LEU A 76 15.15 -2.35 13.36
C LEU A 76 14.83 -1.89 14.78
N SER A 77 14.40 -0.64 14.92
CA SER A 77 13.74 -0.25 16.14
C SER A 77 12.62 -1.26 16.30
N ALA A 78 12.70 -2.08 17.35
CA ALA A 78 11.59 -2.95 17.69
C ALA A 78 10.39 -2.01 17.82
N GLY A 79 9.51 -2.05 16.83
CA GLY A 79 8.29 -1.26 16.82
C GLY A 79 7.64 -1.44 18.19
N ALA A 80 7.09 -0.38 18.75
CA ALA A 80 6.38 -0.48 20.01
C ALA A 80 5.46 -1.71 19.94
N PRO A 81 5.44 -2.57 20.97
CA PRO A 81 4.63 -3.78 20.92
C PRO A 81 3.19 -3.36 20.62
N VAL A 82 2.67 -3.86 19.49
CA VAL A 82 1.28 -3.62 19.12
C VAL A 82 0.44 -4.11 20.29
N GLY A 83 -0.27 -3.20 20.94
CA GLY A 83 -1.17 -3.53 22.02
C GLY A 83 -2.16 -4.59 21.54
N LYS A 84 -2.57 -5.50 22.41
CA LYS A 84 -3.51 -6.58 22.06
C LYS A 84 -4.90 -6.07 21.69
N GLU A 85 -5.22 -4.83 21.99
CA GLU A 85 -6.49 -4.19 21.67
C GLU A 85 -6.31 -3.25 20.49
N THR A 86 -6.95 -3.59 19.38
CA THR A 86 -7.05 -2.71 18.22
C THR A 86 -8.41 -2.03 18.24
N PHE A 87 -8.45 -0.74 18.02
CA PHE A 87 -9.67 0.03 17.85
C PHE A 87 -9.61 0.79 16.50
N ALA A 88 -10.77 0.97 15.91
CA ALA A 88 -10.89 1.76 14.71
C ALA A 88 -11.12 3.23 15.08
N LEU A 89 -10.32 4.12 14.50
CA LEU A 89 -10.59 5.57 14.53
C LEU A 89 -11.62 5.91 13.46
N SER A 90 -12.37 6.98 13.70
CA SER A 90 -13.22 7.57 12.68
C SER A 90 -12.39 8.23 11.58
N GLU A 91 -13.02 8.63 10.44
CA GLU A 91 -12.31 9.34 9.37
C GLU A 91 -11.74 10.68 9.86
N HIS A 92 -12.53 11.40 10.65
CA HIS A 92 -12.12 12.67 11.24
C HIS A 92 -10.96 12.51 12.21
N ASP A 93 -11.10 11.60 13.19
CA ASP A 93 -10.07 11.38 14.20
C ASP A 93 -8.75 10.93 13.55
N SER A 94 -8.80 10.06 12.55
CA SER A 94 -7.61 9.64 11.79
C SER A 94 -6.92 10.79 11.08
N LYS A 95 -7.68 11.72 10.51
CA LYS A 95 -7.13 12.92 9.87
C LYS A 95 -6.50 13.86 10.88
N MET A 96 -7.11 14.03 12.05
CA MET A 96 -6.55 14.88 13.11
C MET A 96 -5.20 14.33 13.60
N GLU A 97 -5.08 13.02 13.81
CA GLU A 97 -3.81 12.38 14.13
C GLU A 97 -2.75 12.64 13.03
N LEU A 98 -3.11 12.51 11.76
CA LEU A 98 -2.19 12.78 10.66
C LEU A 98 -1.76 14.25 10.58
N ALA A 99 -2.65 15.17 10.92
CA ALA A 99 -2.33 16.60 10.95
C ALA A 99 -1.24 16.94 11.99
N ASP A 100 -1.22 16.25 13.12
CA ASP A 100 -0.18 16.41 14.17
C ASP A 100 1.21 16.01 13.66
N PHE A 101 1.26 15.13 12.64
CA PHE A 101 2.49 14.78 11.92
C PHE A 101 2.79 15.67 10.70
N GLY A 102 2.05 16.77 10.52
CA GLY A 102 2.27 17.74 9.44
C GLY A 102 1.67 17.37 8.09
N VAL A 103 0.70 16.47 8.06
CA VAL A 103 -0.07 16.17 6.84
C VAL A 103 -1.16 17.23 6.69
N ASP A 104 -1.19 17.90 5.55
CA ASP A 104 -2.25 18.88 5.23
C ASP A 104 -3.59 18.17 5.09
N ILE A 105 -4.56 18.58 5.90
CA ILE A 105 -5.93 18.11 5.82
C ILE A 105 -6.88 19.21 5.35
N PRO A 106 -7.93 18.89 4.59
CA PRO A 106 -8.93 19.89 4.23
C PRO A 106 -9.67 20.39 5.48
N LYS A 107 -10.05 21.67 5.47
CA LYS A 107 -10.91 22.24 6.53
C LYS A 107 -12.26 21.55 6.51
N GLU A 108 -12.58 20.81 7.55
CA GLU A 108 -13.80 20.03 7.64
C GLU A 108 -14.58 20.32 8.92
N VAL A 109 -15.87 19.97 8.92
CA VAL A 109 -16.77 20.15 10.07
C VAL A 109 -17.60 18.89 10.23
N ILE A 110 -17.79 18.44 11.48
CA ILE A 110 -18.79 17.43 11.83
C ILE A 110 -20.07 18.16 12.26
N ALA A 111 -21.07 18.14 11.39
CA ALA A 111 -22.39 18.67 11.70
C ALA A 111 -23.19 17.63 12.50
N LYS A 112 -23.58 17.98 13.72
CA LYS A 112 -24.40 17.14 14.60
C LYS A 112 -25.89 17.38 14.40
N THR A 113 -26.25 18.52 13.85
CA THR A 113 -27.62 18.88 13.54
C THR A 113 -27.76 19.35 12.08
N VAL A 114 -28.99 19.35 11.58
CA VAL A 114 -29.29 19.81 10.23
C VAL A 114 -29.01 21.31 10.09
N GLU A 115 -29.19 22.10 11.15
CA GLU A 115 -28.91 23.53 11.18
C GLU A 115 -27.42 23.83 11.05
N GLU A 116 -26.57 23.05 11.72
CA GLU A 116 -25.12 23.15 11.59
C GLU A 116 -24.67 22.82 10.16
N ALA A 117 -25.25 21.78 9.57
CA ALA A 117 -24.96 21.41 8.18
C ALA A 117 -25.36 22.51 7.20
N ALA A 118 -26.56 23.10 7.41
CA ALA A 118 -27.06 24.19 6.61
C ALA A 118 -26.16 25.44 6.70
N ALA A 119 -25.76 25.82 7.90
CA ALA A 119 -24.90 26.99 8.12
C ALA A 119 -23.51 26.81 7.49
N PHE A 120 -22.90 25.65 7.62
CA PHE A 120 -21.61 25.36 6.99
C PHE A 120 -21.70 25.39 5.47
N ALA A 121 -22.75 24.78 4.88
CA ALA A 121 -22.94 24.75 3.44
C ALA A 121 -23.23 26.16 2.84
N GLU A 122 -23.88 27.02 3.60
CA GLU A 122 -24.12 28.41 3.18
C GLU A 122 -22.84 29.26 3.14
N SER A 123 -21.89 28.97 4.02
CA SER A 123 -20.59 29.65 4.09
C SER A 123 -19.53 29.09 3.12
N ALA A 124 -19.80 27.94 2.46
CA ALA A 124 -18.84 27.29 1.60
C ALA A 124 -18.85 27.80 0.16
N ASP A 125 -17.68 28.22 -0.34
CA ASP A 125 -17.51 28.72 -1.72
C ASP A 125 -17.35 27.60 -2.77
N CYS A 126 -17.28 26.34 -2.33
CA CYS A 126 -17.06 25.17 -3.18
C CYS A 126 -18.08 24.06 -2.88
N PRO A 127 -18.23 23.07 -3.77
CA PRO A 127 -19.09 21.92 -3.47
C PRO A 127 -18.53 21.13 -2.30
N LEU A 128 -19.42 20.54 -1.53
CA LEU A 128 -19.10 19.73 -0.35
C LEU A 128 -19.37 18.24 -0.62
N ALA A 129 -18.54 17.40 -0.03
CA ALA A 129 -18.86 16.00 0.23
C ALA A 129 -19.41 15.89 1.66
N MET A 130 -20.54 15.22 1.80
CA MET A 130 -21.17 14.92 3.09
C MET A 130 -21.14 13.42 3.32
N LYS A 131 -20.62 13.00 4.46
CA LYS A 131 -20.40 11.58 4.79
C LYS A 131 -20.84 11.32 6.23
N VAL A 132 -21.46 10.17 6.50
CA VAL A 132 -21.69 9.77 7.88
C VAL A 132 -20.37 9.64 8.62
N GLU A 133 -20.30 10.17 9.83
CA GLU A 133 -19.12 10.06 10.70
C GLU A 133 -19.38 9.04 11.79
N SER A 134 -18.73 7.90 11.68
CA SER A 134 -18.85 6.76 12.57
C SER A 134 -17.65 5.83 12.44
N ALA A 135 -17.10 5.36 13.55
CA ALA A 135 -16.09 4.31 13.59
C ALA A 135 -16.68 2.91 13.28
N ASP A 136 -18.00 2.75 13.45
CA ASP A 136 -18.69 1.47 13.24
C ASP A 136 -19.06 1.22 11.77
N ILE A 137 -18.90 2.23 10.89
CA ILE A 137 -19.29 2.19 9.49
C ILE A 137 -18.06 2.44 8.62
N LEU A 138 -17.36 1.37 8.23
CA LEU A 138 -16.16 1.44 7.39
C LEU A 138 -16.48 1.74 5.92
N HIS A 139 -17.54 1.10 5.39
CA HIS A 139 -17.98 1.28 3.99
C HIS A 139 -19.22 2.17 3.91
N LYS A 140 -19.01 3.47 4.03
CA LYS A 140 -20.09 4.47 4.12
C LYS A 140 -20.99 4.50 2.89
N SER A 141 -20.43 4.24 1.70
CA SER A 141 -21.17 4.25 0.44
C SER A 141 -22.21 3.13 0.36
N ASP A 142 -21.92 1.95 0.93
CA ASP A 142 -22.79 0.77 0.86
C ASP A 142 -24.11 0.97 1.63
N VAL A 143 -24.08 1.83 2.64
CA VAL A 143 -25.24 2.18 3.46
C VAL A 143 -25.90 3.49 3.03
N GLY A 144 -25.53 4.05 1.87
CA GLY A 144 -26.03 5.35 1.42
C GLY A 144 -25.58 6.52 2.30
N GLY A 145 -24.49 6.35 3.03
CA GLY A 145 -23.92 7.30 3.97
C GLY A 145 -23.04 8.39 3.33
N VAL A 146 -23.03 8.55 2.00
CA VAL A 146 -22.22 9.53 1.27
C VAL A 146 -23.05 10.28 0.25
N LYS A 147 -22.91 11.60 0.22
CA LYS A 147 -23.45 12.51 -0.81
C LYS A 147 -22.35 13.45 -1.28
N LEU A 148 -22.24 13.61 -2.58
CA LEU A 148 -21.23 14.44 -3.22
C LEU A 148 -21.86 15.63 -3.96
N ASN A 149 -21.04 16.64 -4.24
CA ASN A 149 -21.43 17.85 -5.00
C ASN A 149 -22.55 18.65 -4.34
N ILE A 150 -22.60 18.69 -3.03
CA ILE A 150 -23.60 19.44 -2.28
C ILE A 150 -23.24 20.94 -2.31
N ARG A 151 -24.19 21.77 -2.75
CA ARG A 151 -24.03 23.21 -2.81
C ARG A 151 -25.22 23.91 -2.17
N GLY A 152 -24.93 24.84 -1.25
CA GLY A 152 -25.92 25.68 -0.58
C GLY A 152 -26.75 24.95 0.47
N LYS A 153 -27.49 25.74 1.21
CA LYS A 153 -28.22 25.34 2.41
C LYS A 153 -29.27 24.26 2.15
N GLU A 154 -30.11 24.44 1.15
CA GLU A 154 -31.25 23.54 0.88
C GLU A 154 -30.78 22.13 0.49
N ALA A 155 -29.72 22.05 -0.36
CA ALA A 155 -29.12 20.76 -0.75
C ALA A 155 -28.47 20.06 0.44
N ALA A 156 -27.84 20.81 1.35
CA ALA A 156 -27.23 20.25 2.54
C ALA A 156 -28.26 19.71 3.54
N VAL A 157 -29.36 20.40 3.76
CA VAL A 157 -30.49 19.94 4.58
C VAL A 157 -31.01 18.59 4.07
N LYS A 158 -31.34 18.55 2.77
CA LYS A 158 -31.84 17.34 2.13
C LYS A 158 -30.84 16.18 2.22
N ALA A 159 -29.57 16.46 1.94
CA ALA A 159 -28.52 15.44 2.01
C ALA A 159 -28.31 14.90 3.44
N TYR A 160 -28.37 15.79 4.44
CA TYR A 160 -28.27 15.41 5.85
C TYR A 160 -29.39 14.43 6.24
N GLU A 161 -30.64 14.78 5.94
CA GLU A 161 -31.80 13.94 6.25
C GLU A 161 -31.75 12.59 5.53
N GLU A 162 -31.38 12.58 4.24
CA GLU A 162 -31.23 11.35 3.45
C GLU A 162 -30.14 10.44 4.01
N ILE A 163 -28.96 10.97 4.35
CA ILE A 163 -27.88 10.19 4.94
C ILE A 163 -28.31 9.60 6.26
N MET A 164 -28.87 10.40 7.15
CA MET A 164 -29.30 9.93 8.48
C MET A 164 -30.35 8.85 8.36
N ASN A 165 -31.35 9.01 7.49
CA ASN A 165 -32.39 8.01 7.28
C ASN A 165 -31.83 6.68 6.72
N ASN A 166 -30.95 6.77 5.71
CA ASN A 166 -30.33 5.60 5.11
C ASN A 166 -29.48 4.81 6.12
N VAL A 167 -28.64 5.53 6.85
CA VAL A 167 -27.69 4.92 7.78
C VAL A 167 -28.39 4.31 9.00
N THR A 168 -29.33 5.02 9.60
CA THR A 168 -30.10 4.48 10.74
C THR A 168 -30.98 3.30 10.33
N GLY A 169 -31.49 3.28 9.10
CA GLY A 169 -32.22 2.12 8.57
C GLY A 169 -31.33 0.91 8.30
N ALA A 170 -30.13 1.12 7.77
CA ALA A 170 -29.20 0.04 7.42
C ALA A 170 -28.38 -0.46 8.64
N ARG A 171 -28.03 0.42 9.56
CA ARG A 171 -27.16 0.13 10.73
C ARG A 171 -27.71 0.80 11.99
N PRO A 172 -28.83 0.29 12.55
CA PRO A 172 -29.49 0.87 13.71
C PRO A 172 -28.62 0.86 14.98
N ASP A 173 -27.64 -0.06 15.05
CA ASP A 173 -26.76 -0.23 16.21
C ASP A 173 -25.48 0.61 16.14
N ALA A 174 -25.22 1.28 14.98
CA ALA A 174 -23.99 2.05 14.80
C ALA A 174 -24.07 3.38 15.58
N LYS A 175 -22.97 3.71 16.24
CA LYS A 175 -22.83 5.01 16.90
C LYS A 175 -22.47 6.06 15.85
N ILE A 176 -23.39 6.98 15.58
CA ILE A 176 -23.19 8.09 14.62
C ILE A 176 -22.75 9.32 15.39
N ASN A 177 -21.61 9.90 15.04
CA ASN A 177 -21.06 11.10 15.64
C ASN A 177 -21.60 12.38 14.97
N GLY A 178 -22.18 12.26 13.77
CA GLY A 178 -22.71 13.36 12.95
C GLY A 178 -22.49 13.12 11.46
N ILE A 179 -22.54 14.17 10.69
CA ILE A 179 -22.22 14.18 9.26
C ILE A 179 -20.94 14.99 9.05
N LEU A 180 -19.89 14.34 8.58
CA LEU A 180 -18.64 14.97 8.19
C LEU A 180 -18.84 15.71 6.86
N MET A 181 -18.61 17.01 6.87
CA MET A 181 -18.71 17.90 5.73
C MET A 181 -17.33 18.37 5.29
N VAL A 182 -16.93 18.01 4.09
CA VAL A 182 -15.58 18.27 3.57
C VAL A 182 -15.67 19.01 2.24
N PRO A 183 -14.91 20.11 2.05
CA PRO A 183 -14.76 20.74 0.74
C PRO A 183 -14.26 19.75 -0.30
N MET A 184 -14.92 19.69 -1.45
CA MET A 184 -14.42 18.89 -2.57
C MET A 184 -13.22 19.58 -3.20
N LEU A 185 -12.09 18.89 -3.18
CA LEU A 185 -10.86 19.36 -3.79
C LEU A 185 -10.96 19.32 -5.32
N LYS A 186 -10.15 20.15 -5.98
CA LYS A 186 -10.01 20.08 -7.43
C LYS A 186 -9.43 18.72 -7.81
N PRO A 187 -9.82 18.16 -8.98
CA PRO A 187 -9.24 16.92 -9.47
C PRO A 187 -7.71 16.99 -9.52
N GLY A 188 -7.06 15.94 -9.06
CA GLY A 188 -5.63 15.81 -9.02
C GLY A 188 -5.22 14.34 -9.13
N VAL A 189 -3.96 14.04 -8.92
CA VAL A 189 -3.48 12.65 -8.85
C VAL A 189 -3.83 12.11 -7.46
N GLU A 190 -4.65 11.07 -7.44
CA GLU A 190 -5.01 10.39 -6.20
C GLU A 190 -3.98 9.31 -5.88
N MET A 191 -3.51 9.31 -4.65
CA MET A 191 -2.59 8.32 -4.11
C MET A 191 -3.20 7.62 -2.90
N ILE A 192 -2.92 6.34 -2.77
CA ILE A 192 -3.22 5.60 -1.55
C ILE A 192 -1.93 5.39 -0.76
N ILE A 193 -1.97 5.70 0.51
CA ILE A 193 -0.91 5.40 1.47
C ILE A 193 -1.56 4.69 2.65
N GLY A 194 -1.01 3.56 3.03
CA GLY A 194 -1.53 2.77 4.14
C GLY A 194 -0.41 2.10 4.92
N VAL A 195 -0.75 1.63 6.11
CA VAL A 195 0.14 0.82 6.94
C VAL A 195 -0.54 -0.51 7.21
N ASN A 196 0.17 -1.60 6.98
CA ASN A 196 -0.25 -2.95 7.34
C ASN A 196 0.79 -3.58 8.26
N ASN A 197 0.36 -4.25 9.30
CA ASN A 197 1.26 -4.97 10.18
C ASN A 197 1.42 -6.42 9.70
N ASP A 198 2.55 -6.69 9.03
CA ASP A 198 2.87 -8.01 8.52
C ASP A 198 3.42 -8.89 9.66
N PRO A 199 2.97 -10.17 9.78
CA PRO A 199 3.43 -11.05 10.86
C PRO A 199 4.93 -11.37 10.85
N GLN A 200 5.59 -11.27 9.70
CA GLN A 200 7.02 -11.57 9.54
C GLN A 200 7.89 -10.31 9.51
N PHE A 201 7.41 -9.25 8.83
CA PHE A 201 8.18 -8.04 8.59
C PHE A 201 7.79 -6.87 9.50
N GLY A 202 6.76 -7.04 10.33
CA GLY A 202 6.25 -5.94 11.17
C GLY A 202 5.48 -4.90 10.35
N PRO A 203 5.53 -3.60 10.74
CA PRO A 203 4.79 -2.56 10.04
C PRO A 203 5.33 -2.34 8.63
N MET A 204 4.45 -2.44 7.64
CA MET A 204 4.72 -2.24 6.22
C MET A 204 3.96 -1.01 5.72
N ILE A 205 4.65 -0.12 5.04
CA ILE A 205 4.03 1.01 4.36
C ILE A 205 3.64 0.59 2.95
N MET A 206 2.39 0.81 2.60
CA MET A 206 1.85 0.60 1.26
C MET A 206 1.67 1.94 0.58
N VAL A 207 2.12 2.07 -0.65
CA VAL A 207 1.92 3.25 -1.50
C VAL A 207 1.47 2.80 -2.88
N GLY A 208 0.46 3.45 -3.44
CA GLY A 208 -0.03 3.15 -4.79
C GLY A 208 -0.85 4.28 -5.39
N MET A 209 -1.30 4.08 -6.62
CA MET A 209 -2.27 4.97 -7.25
C MET A 209 -3.63 4.79 -6.59
N GLY A 210 -4.32 5.90 -6.32
CA GLY A 210 -5.66 5.90 -5.73
C GLY A 210 -6.78 5.74 -6.75
N GLY A 211 -8.02 5.89 -6.27
CA GLY A 211 -9.22 5.79 -7.10
C GLY A 211 -9.42 4.40 -7.70
N VAL A 212 -10.05 4.34 -8.85
CA VAL A 212 -10.35 3.08 -9.57
C VAL A 212 -9.11 2.28 -9.98
N PHE A 213 -7.95 2.92 -10.04
CA PHE A 213 -6.70 2.26 -10.43
C PHE A 213 -6.24 1.21 -9.40
N VAL A 214 -6.45 1.45 -8.12
CA VAL A 214 -6.11 0.46 -7.07
C VAL A 214 -6.97 -0.79 -7.21
N GLU A 215 -8.25 -0.63 -7.49
CA GLU A 215 -9.18 -1.76 -7.59
C GLU A 215 -8.90 -2.63 -8.81
N VAL A 216 -8.55 -2.01 -9.94
CA VAL A 216 -8.36 -2.69 -11.23
C VAL A 216 -6.94 -3.23 -11.39
N PHE A 217 -5.92 -2.41 -11.16
CA PHE A 217 -4.52 -2.76 -11.44
C PHE A 217 -3.78 -3.33 -10.24
N LYS A 218 -4.23 -3.05 -9.01
CA LYS A 218 -3.56 -3.45 -7.77
C LYS A 218 -2.07 -3.08 -7.76
N ASP A 219 -1.74 -1.98 -8.41
CA ASP A 219 -0.36 -1.49 -8.53
C ASP A 219 0.01 -0.74 -7.26
N VAL A 220 0.50 -1.50 -6.30
CA VAL A 220 0.96 -1.00 -5.01
C VAL A 220 2.38 -1.47 -4.72
N ALA A 221 3.17 -0.61 -4.11
CA ALA A 221 4.48 -0.94 -3.57
C ALA A 221 4.39 -1.08 -2.04
N LEU A 222 5.06 -2.09 -1.50
CA LEU A 222 5.14 -2.36 -0.06
C LEU A 222 6.58 -2.23 0.40
N TYR A 223 6.80 -1.47 1.47
CA TYR A 223 8.10 -1.28 2.10
C TYR A 223 8.02 -1.47 3.61
N PRO A 224 9.02 -2.09 4.23
CA PRO A 224 9.12 -2.10 5.69
C PRO A 224 9.17 -0.67 6.22
N ALA A 225 8.39 -0.39 7.27
CA ALA A 225 8.51 0.88 7.97
C ALA A 225 9.84 0.90 8.74
N PRO A 226 10.51 2.07 8.81
CA PRO A 226 11.78 2.21 9.51
C PRO A 226 11.65 2.02 11.03
#